data_f13d3412d986e92d082e3b90bd49e3f8
#
_entry.id   f13d3412d986e92d082e3b90bd49e3f8
#
_cell.length_a   1.000
_cell.length_b   1.000
_cell.length_c   1.000
_cell.angle_alpha   90.00
_cell.angle_beta   90.00
_cell.angle_gamma   90.00
#
_symmetry.space_group_name_H-M   'P 1'
#
loop_
_entity.id
_entity.type
_entity.pdbx_description
1 polymer ?
#
loop_
_entity_poly.entity_id
_entity_poly.type
_entity_poly.pdbx_seq_one_letter_code
_entity_poly.pdbx_strand_id
1 'polypeptide(L)'
;MGYSKILVGYDCSGASNRALADAYELVDHGLAEGVVVITVTDLAKTGDPAFNAAARAAGVLLTSIGDEEEALSNLKKNVGDRVVGHEDITTLRVAFGKPHELIISIAKSEGCGLIVMGSRGLGAVRSMLGSVSTAVLRESEIPVLVTK
;
A
#
# COMPACT_ATOMS: atom_id res chain seq x y z
N MET A 1 -13.98 -19.85 -6.00
CA MET A 1 -13.32 -18.86 -6.85
C MET A 1 -12.64 -17.83 -5.97
N GLY A 2 -11.39 -17.57 -6.17
CA GLY A 2 -10.63 -16.59 -5.43
C GLY A 2 -9.73 -15.78 -6.33
N TYR A 3 -8.99 -14.88 -5.73
CA TYR A 3 -7.99 -14.09 -6.42
C TYR A 3 -6.63 -14.81 -6.34
N SER A 4 -5.84 -14.79 -7.41
CA SER A 4 -4.49 -15.33 -7.33
C SER A 4 -3.62 -14.48 -6.41
N LYS A 5 -3.69 -13.17 -6.57
CA LYS A 5 -2.96 -12.23 -5.71
C LYS A 5 -3.82 -11.00 -5.40
N ILE A 6 -3.55 -10.44 -4.23
CA ILE A 6 -4.10 -9.15 -3.79
C ILE A 6 -2.95 -8.15 -3.74
N LEU A 7 -3.14 -6.97 -4.30
CA LEU A 7 -2.19 -5.87 -4.11
C LEU A 7 -2.68 -4.97 -2.99
N VAL A 8 -1.81 -4.66 -2.04
CA VAL A 8 -2.09 -3.71 -0.95
C VAL A 8 -1.25 -2.46 -1.15
N GLY A 9 -1.90 -1.33 -1.32
CA GLY A 9 -1.26 -0.03 -1.29
C GLY A 9 -0.97 0.37 0.15
N TYR A 10 0.30 0.54 0.50
CA TYR A 10 0.75 0.71 1.88
C TYR A 10 1.55 1.99 2.05
N ASP A 11 1.12 2.86 2.95
CA ASP A 11 1.80 4.11 3.29
C ASP A 11 2.03 4.29 4.79
N CYS A 12 1.93 3.21 5.56
CA CYS A 12 2.06 3.16 7.02
C CYS A 12 0.96 3.88 7.79
N SER A 13 -0.07 4.40 7.13
CA SER A 13 -1.23 4.97 7.82
C SER A 13 -2.00 3.87 8.55
N GLY A 14 -2.80 4.27 9.54
CA GLY A 14 -3.69 3.32 10.23
C GLY A 14 -4.63 2.61 9.27
N ALA A 15 -5.13 3.33 8.26
CA ALA A 15 -6.01 2.75 7.25
C ALA A 15 -5.27 1.71 6.38
N SER A 16 -4.01 1.97 5.97
CA SER A 16 -3.24 1.00 5.21
C SER A 16 -2.85 -0.22 6.04
N ASN A 17 -2.62 -0.06 7.34
CA ASN A 17 -2.41 -1.19 8.24
C ASN A 17 -3.65 -2.09 8.32
N ARG A 18 -4.82 -1.50 8.37
CA ARG A 18 -6.09 -2.25 8.33
C ARG A 18 -6.31 -2.91 6.98
N ALA A 19 -5.96 -2.25 5.90
CA ALA A 19 -6.04 -2.81 4.55
C ALA A 19 -5.16 -4.07 4.43
N LEU A 20 -3.95 -4.03 4.97
CA LEU A 20 -3.06 -5.19 4.99
C LEU A 20 -3.66 -6.34 5.81
N ALA A 21 -4.23 -6.04 6.97
CA ALA A 21 -4.91 -7.04 7.79
C ALA A 21 -6.09 -7.67 7.05
N ASP A 22 -6.91 -6.87 6.37
CA ASP A 22 -8.03 -7.36 5.57
C ASP A 22 -7.57 -8.27 4.43
N ALA A 23 -6.47 -7.92 3.77
CA ALA A 23 -5.90 -8.75 2.71
C ALA A 23 -5.47 -10.13 3.25
N TYR A 24 -4.82 -10.16 4.39
CA TYR A 24 -4.43 -11.44 5.02
C TYR A 24 -5.64 -12.25 5.47
N GLU A 25 -6.67 -11.58 5.96
CA GLU A 25 -7.91 -12.26 6.32
C GLU A 25 -8.53 -12.96 5.09
N LEU A 26 -8.52 -12.30 3.94
CA LEU A 26 -8.99 -12.91 2.70
C LEU A 26 -8.16 -14.13 2.30
N VAL A 27 -6.84 -14.07 2.48
CA VAL A 27 -5.97 -15.22 2.23
C VAL A 27 -6.27 -16.37 3.20
N ASP A 28 -6.41 -16.06 4.47
CA ASP A 28 -6.67 -17.06 5.52
C ASP A 28 -8.02 -17.78 5.30
N HIS A 29 -8.97 -17.11 4.67
CA HIS A 29 -10.27 -17.70 4.29
C HIS A 29 -10.25 -18.35 2.89
N GLY A 30 -9.10 -18.48 2.27
CA GLY A 30 -8.96 -19.16 0.98
C GLY A 30 -9.44 -18.36 -0.22
N LEU A 31 -9.63 -17.06 -0.08
CA LEU A 31 -10.11 -16.18 -1.16
C LEU A 31 -8.98 -15.58 -1.99
N ALA A 32 -7.74 -15.75 -1.55
CA ALA A 32 -6.55 -15.33 -2.31
C ALA A 32 -5.37 -16.23 -1.93
N GLU A 33 -4.37 -16.28 -2.82
CA GLU A 33 -3.19 -17.14 -2.63
C GLU A 33 -1.95 -16.36 -2.21
N GLY A 34 -1.91 -15.05 -2.49
CA GLY A 34 -0.75 -14.23 -2.15
C GLY A 34 -1.07 -12.75 -2.05
N VAL A 35 -0.16 -12.02 -1.42
CA VAL A 35 -0.27 -10.58 -1.20
C VAL A 35 0.98 -9.88 -1.71
N VAL A 36 0.80 -8.84 -2.50
CA VAL A 36 1.86 -7.91 -2.91
C VAL A 36 1.64 -6.61 -2.16
N VAL A 37 2.56 -6.26 -1.29
CA VAL A 37 2.53 -4.98 -0.57
C VAL A 37 3.40 -3.98 -1.33
N ILE A 38 2.82 -2.88 -1.75
CA ILE A 38 3.53 -1.84 -2.47
C ILE A 38 3.51 -0.52 -1.74
N THR A 39 4.67 0.09 -1.61
CA THR A 39 4.82 1.48 -1.19
C THR A 39 5.33 2.28 -2.38
N VAL A 40 4.61 3.36 -2.70
CA VAL A 40 5.01 4.28 -3.74
C VAL A 40 5.44 5.59 -3.09
N THR A 41 6.68 6.02 -3.37
CA THR A 41 7.15 7.33 -2.96
C THR A 41 6.69 8.34 -3.99
N ASP A 42 5.78 9.23 -3.58
CA ASP A 42 5.30 10.30 -4.42
C ASP A 42 6.33 11.43 -4.42
N LEU A 43 7.02 11.58 -5.54
CA LEU A 43 8.09 12.57 -5.69
C LEU A 43 7.58 14.00 -5.49
N ALA A 44 6.29 14.26 -5.76
CA ALA A 44 5.70 15.56 -5.55
C ALA A 44 5.50 15.90 -4.06
N LYS A 45 5.44 14.90 -3.19
CA LYS A 45 5.20 15.07 -1.74
C LYS A 45 6.45 15.03 -0.88
N THR A 46 7.58 14.60 -1.43
CA THR A 46 8.82 14.42 -0.63
C THR A 46 9.33 15.71 0.02
N GLY A 47 8.97 16.86 -0.51
CA GLY A 47 9.31 18.16 0.09
C GLY A 47 8.21 18.80 0.91
N ASP A 48 7.07 18.14 1.11
CA ASP A 48 5.93 18.68 1.84
C ASP A 48 6.16 18.53 3.36
N PRO A 49 6.32 19.65 4.12
CA PRO A 49 6.54 19.58 5.57
C PRO A 49 5.37 18.92 6.32
N ALA A 50 4.13 19.12 5.87
CA ALA A 50 2.95 18.54 6.51
C ALA A 50 2.93 17.01 6.34
N PHE A 51 3.24 16.53 5.14
CA PHE A 51 3.37 15.09 4.89
C PHE A 51 4.49 14.48 5.73
N ASN A 52 5.66 15.10 5.76
CA ASN A 52 6.80 14.63 6.53
C ASN A 52 6.51 14.59 8.03
N ALA A 53 5.83 15.60 8.56
CA ALA A 53 5.42 15.64 9.97
C ALA A 53 4.44 14.51 10.30
N ALA A 54 3.46 14.26 9.45
CA ALA A 54 2.50 13.17 9.62
C ALA A 54 3.20 11.80 9.58
N ALA A 55 4.14 11.62 8.68
CA ALA A 55 4.93 10.39 8.56
C ALA A 55 5.75 10.13 9.83
N ARG A 56 6.41 11.16 10.36
CA ARG A 56 7.17 11.04 11.62
C ARG A 56 6.27 10.71 12.81
N ALA A 57 5.11 11.34 12.89
CA ALA A 57 4.15 11.08 13.96
C ALA A 57 3.65 9.62 13.93
N ALA A 58 3.56 9.03 12.74
CA ALA A 58 3.18 7.63 12.56
C ALA A 58 4.36 6.65 12.76
N GLY A 59 5.58 7.14 13.03
CA GLY A 59 6.75 6.31 13.19
C GLY A 59 7.34 5.78 11.88
N VAL A 60 7.03 6.41 10.77
CA VAL A 60 7.45 5.98 9.43
C VAL A 60 8.92 6.30 9.22
N LEU A 61 9.67 5.34 8.68
CA LEU A 61 11.03 5.54 8.22
C LEU A 61 10.99 6.15 6.81
N LEU A 62 11.50 7.38 6.70
CA LEU A 62 11.54 8.10 5.43
C LEU A 62 12.67 7.56 4.55
N THR A 63 12.43 7.53 3.26
CA THR A 63 13.33 6.93 2.27
C THR A 63 13.99 8.02 1.41
N SER A 64 15.24 7.79 1.04
CA SER A 64 15.91 8.62 0.04
C SER A 64 15.33 8.37 -1.34
N ILE A 65 15.12 9.43 -2.09
CA ILE A 65 14.53 9.36 -3.44
C ILE A 65 15.47 8.56 -4.36
N GLY A 66 14.89 7.57 -5.06
CA GLY A 66 15.59 6.79 -6.07
C GLY A 66 16.45 5.63 -5.55
N ASP A 67 16.51 5.44 -4.23
CA ASP A 67 17.23 4.31 -3.64
C ASP A 67 16.25 3.17 -3.33
N GLU A 68 16.10 2.26 -4.27
CA GLU A 68 15.19 1.10 -4.13
C GLU A 68 15.57 0.19 -2.96
N GLU A 69 16.87 -0.04 -2.76
CA GLU A 69 17.33 -0.94 -1.70
C GLU A 69 17.01 -0.37 -0.31
N GLU A 70 17.28 0.92 -0.11
CA GLU A 70 16.90 1.62 1.12
C GLU A 70 15.39 1.65 1.32
N ALA A 71 14.63 1.94 0.26
CA ALA A 71 13.17 1.97 0.29
C ALA A 71 12.60 0.60 0.69
N LEU A 72 13.12 -0.47 0.12
CA LEU A 72 12.68 -1.83 0.44
C LEU A 72 13.02 -2.20 1.88
N SER A 73 14.21 -1.85 2.34
CA SER A 73 14.62 -2.06 3.74
C SER A 73 13.69 -1.32 4.70
N ASN A 74 13.35 -0.07 4.39
CA ASN A 74 12.43 0.72 5.19
C ASN A 74 11.02 0.13 5.18
N LEU A 75 10.55 -0.36 4.03
CA LEU A 75 9.25 -1.02 3.96
C LEU A 75 9.19 -2.25 4.86
N LYS A 76 10.23 -3.09 4.84
CA LYS A 76 10.33 -4.25 5.73
C LYS A 76 10.21 -3.85 7.21
N LYS A 77 10.89 -2.78 7.61
CA LYS A 77 10.81 -2.26 8.99
C LYS A 77 9.44 -1.67 9.29
N ASN A 78 8.85 -0.94 8.34
CA ASN A 78 7.56 -0.29 8.52
C ASN A 78 6.41 -1.28 8.66
N VAL A 79 6.39 -2.35 7.87
CA VAL A 79 5.37 -3.40 8.03
C VAL A 79 5.60 -4.22 9.30
N GLY A 80 6.87 -4.37 9.71
CA GLY A 80 7.24 -5.00 10.97
C GLY A 80 6.62 -6.39 11.14
N ASP A 81 5.98 -6.60 12.28
CA ASP A 81 5.39 -7.89 12.64
C ASP A 81 4.07 -8.20 11.91
N ARG A 82 3.53 -7.25 11.13
CA ARG A 82 2.26 -7.45 10.43
C ARG A 82 2.29 -8.55 9.40
N VAL A 83 3.47 -8.91 8.90
CA VAL A 83 3.65 -9.99 7.93
C VAL A 83 3.91 -11.36 8.59
N VAL A 84 4.07 -11.40 9.91
CA VAL A 84 4.35 -12.64 10.63
C VAL A 84 3.22 -13.66 10.41
N GLY A 85 3.60 -14.86 9.99
CA GLY A 85 2.65 -15.92 9.63
C GLY A 85 2.25 -15.94 8.16
N HIS A 86 2.61 -14.89 7.40
CA HIS A 86 2.28 -14.76 5.97
C HIS A 86 3.51 -14.46 5.11
N GLU A 87 4.71 -14.70 5.63
CA GLU A 87 5.96 -14.37 4.93
C GLU A 87 6.08 -15.10 3.60
N ASP A 88 5.65 -16.36 3.55
CA ASP A 88 5.77 -17.20 2.36
C ASP A 88 4.92 -16.72 1.19
N ILE A 89 3.85 -15.96 1.48
CA ILE A 89 2.88 -15.52 0.48
C ILE A 89 2.93 -14.01 0.25
N THR A 90 3.83 -13.30 0.91
CA THR A 90 3.93 -11.84 0.84
C THR A 90 5.15 -11.43 0.02
N THR A 91 4.92 -10.57 -0.97
CA THR A 91 5.96 -9.90 -1.75
C THR A 91 5.94 -8.41 -1.42
N LEU A 92 7.10 -7.86 -1.08
CA LEU A 92 7.25 -6.42 -0.81
C LEU A 92 7.82 -5.72 -2.04
N ARG A 93 7.18 -4.65 -2.47
CA ARG A 93 7.60 -3.85 -3.63
C ARG A 93 7.65 -2.38 -3.28
N VAL A 94 8.57 -1.67 -3.91
CA VAL A 94 8.68 -0.21 -3.82
C VAL A 94 8.73 0.39 -5.21
N ALA A 95 8.20 1.60 -5.35
CA ALA A 95 8.23 2.35 -6.60
C ALA A 95 8.29 3.85 -6.32
N PHE A 96 8.74 4.62 -7.30
CA PHE A 96 8.87 6.07 -7.20
C PHE A 96 8.11 6.72 -8.36
N GLY A 97 7.20 7.62 -8.05
CA GLY A 97 6.42 8.33 -9.06
C GLY A 97 5.01 8.64 -8.59
N LYS A 98 4.05 8.56 -9.50
CA LYS A 98 2.64 8.82 -9.20
C LYS A 98 1.98 7.59 -8.60
N PRO A 99 1.52 7.66 -7.32
CA PRO A 99 1.04 6.48 -6.62
C PRO A 99 -0.08 5.73 -7.33
N HIS A 100 -1.16 6.40 -7.76
CA HIS A 100 -2.30 5.70 -8.35
C HIS A 100 -1.94 5.00 -9.68
N GLU A 101 -1.10 5.63 -10.50
CA GLU A 101 -0.68 5.03 -11.77
C GLU A 101 0.16 3.78 -11.54
N LEU A 102 1.12 3.85 -10.60
CA LEU A 102 2.00 2.74 -10.29
C LEU A 102 1.27 1.60 -9.57
N ILE A 103 0.35 1.91 -8.68
CA ILE A 103 -0.47 0.89 -8.01
C ILE A 103 -1.24 0.07 -9.06
N ILE A 104 -1.92 0.73 -9.98
CA ILE A 104 -2.69 0.05 -11.03
C ILE A 104 -1.77 -0.74 -11.97
N SER A 105 -0.67 -0.12 -12.42
CA SER A 105 0.28 -0.75 -13.33
C SER A 105 0.92 -2.01 -12.72
N ILE A 106 1.36 -1.92 -11.47
CA ILE A 106 1.99 -3.05 -10.79
C ILE A 106 0.98 -4.14 -10.47
N ALA A 107 -0.25 -3.79 -10.10
CA ALA A 107 -1.31 -4.77 -9.92
C ALA A 107 -1.54 -5.59 -11.19
N LYS A 108 -1.56 -4.95 -12.35
CA LYS A 108 -1.68 -5.64 -13.64
C LYS A 108 -0.47 -6.52 -13.93
N SER A 109 0.74 -6.00 -13.76
CA SER A 109 1.97 -6.75 -14.08
C SER A 109 2.19 -7.94 -13.15
N GLU A 110 1.77 -7.85 -11.91
CA GLU A 110 1.87 -8.94 -10.93
C GLU A 110 0.71 -9.96 -11.03
N GLY A 111 -0.27 -9.70 -11.87
CA GLY A 111 -1.43 -10.58 -11.98
C GLY A 111 -2.39 -10.51 -10.81
N CYS A 112 -2.47 -9.38 -10.13
CA CYS A 112 -3.38 -9.19 -9.01
C CYS A 112 -4.82 -9.06 -9.50
N GLY A 113 -5.74 -9.77 -8.86
CA GLY A 113 -7.16 -9.70 -9.16
C GLY A 113 -7.96 -8.77 -8.26
N LEU A 114 -7.33 -8.24 -7.22
CA LEU A 114 -7.94 -7.32 -6.28
C LEU A 114 -6.89 -6.33 -5.77
N ILE A 115 -7.30 -5.07 -5.64
CA ILE A 115 -6.50 -4.04 -4.95
C ILE A 115 -7.20 -3.73 -3.64
N VAL A 116 -6.47 -3.77 -2.52
CA VAL A 116 -6.95 -3.37 -1.19
C VAL A 116 -6.14 -2.20 -0.72
N MET A 117 -6.81 -1.14 -0.29
CA MET A 117 -6.11 0.04 0.18
C MET A 117 -6.93 0.78 1.23
N GLY A 118 -6.26 1.61 2.02
CA GLY A 118 -6.92 2.44 3.01
C GLY A 118 -7.72 3.56 2.37
N SER A 119 -8.77 3.98 3.03
CA SER A 119 -9.59 5.10 2.57
C SER A 119 -8.86 6.45 2.66
N ARG A 120 -7.80 6.52 3.49
CA ARG A 120 -7.03 7.73 3.75
C ARG A 120 -5.56 7.37 3.88
N GLY A 121 -4.68 8.25 3.38
CA GLY A 121 -3.25 8.14 3.62
C GLY A 121 -2.78 9.03 4.75
N LEU A 122 -1.45 9.17 4.87
CA LEU A 122 -0.83 10.09 5.82
C LEU A 122 -1.19 11.54 5.46
N GLY A 123 -1.54 12.33 6.48
CA GLY A 123 -1.88 13.74 6.31
C GLY A 123 -3.25 14.01 5.70
N ALA A 124 -4.06 12.99 5.43
CA ALA A 124 -5.38 13.16 4.85
C ALA A 124 -6.42 13.65 5.87
N VAL A 125 -7.43 14.37 5.37
CA VAL A 125 -8.57 14.80 6.17
C VAL A 125 -9.40 13.59 6.59
N ARG A 126 -9.76 13.53 7.87
CA ARG A 126 -10.35 12.35 8.51
C ARG A 126 -11.64 11.83 7.86
N SER A 127 -12.50 12.73 7.40
CA SER A 127 -13.83 12.39 6.84
C SER A 127 -13.83 12.20 5.33
N MET A 128 -12.69 12.41 4.66
CA MET A 128 -12.59 12.36 3.20
C MET A 128 -11.84 11.13 2.73
N LEU A 129 -12.26 10.61 1.58
CA LEU A 129 -11.50 9.61 0.87
C LEU A 129 -10.19 10.22 0.37
N GLY A 130 -9.05 9.53 0.54
CA GLY A 130 -7.75 10.02 0.11
C GLY A 130 -7.65 10.19 -1.41
N SER A 131 -6.76 11.07 -1.85
CA SER A 131 -6.57 11.35 -3.28
C SER A 131 -6.14 10.10 -4.08
N VAL A 132 -5.27 9.29 -3.52
CA VAL A 132 -4.80 8.06 -4.16
C VAL A 132 -5.93 7.05 -4.25
N SER A 133 -6.67 6.83 -3.17
CA SER A 133 -7.82 5.90 -3.15
C SER A 133 -8.89 6.31 -4.17
N THR A 134 -9.19 7.60 -4.24
CA THR A 134 -10.17 8.14 -5.20
C THR A 134 -9.72 7.87 -6.64
N ALA A 135 -8.45 8.14 -6.95
CA ALA A 135 -7.91 7.95 -8.30
C ALA A 135 -7.88 6.46 -8.69
N VAL A 136 -7.48 5.59 -7.77
CA VAL A 136 -7.46 4.14 -8.02
C VAL A 136 -8.87 3.61 -8.26
N LEU A 137 -9.85 4.01 -7.43
CA LEU A 137 -11.25 3.61 -7.62
C LEU A 137 -11.79 4.02 -8.99
N ARG A 138 -11.46 5.23 -9.43
CA ARG A 138 -11.94 5.77 -10.70
C ARG A 138 -11.29 5.12 -11.92
N GLU A 139 -10.00 4.84 -11.85
CA GLU A 139 -9.20 4.47 -13.02
C GLU A 139 -8.90 2.98 -13.14
N SER A 140 -9.03 2.22 -12.06
CA SER A 140 -8.71 0.79 -12.08
C SER A 140 -9.80 -0.04 -12.74
N GLU A 141 -9.38 -0.96 -13.61
CA GLU A 141 -10.24 -2.03 -14.13
C GLU A 141 -10.27 -3.24 -13.18
N ILE A 142 -9.31 -3.31 -12.26
CA ILE A 142 -9.25 -4.34 -11.23
C ILE A 142 -10.17 -3.92 -10.08
N PRO A 143 -10.96 -4.83 -9.50
CA PRO A 143 -11.77 -4.52 -8.32
C PRO A 143 -10.94 -3.93 -7.18
N VAL A 144 -11.50 -2.96 -6.48
CA VAL A 144 -10.83 -2.25 -5.39
C VAL A 144 -11.66 -2.34 -4.12
N LEU A 145 -11.04 -2.83 -3.06
CA LEU A 145 -11.61 -2.81 -1.72
C LEU A 145 -10.96 -1.67 -0.93
N VAL A 146 -11.78 -0.78 -0.42
CA VAL A 146 -11.28 0.36 0.37
C VAL A 146 -11.64 0.13 1.84
N THR A 147 -10.60 0.12 2.68
CA THR A 147 -10.74 -0.10 4.12
C THR A 147 -10.68 1.24 4.85
N LYS A 148 -11.63 1.46 5.75
CA LYS A 148 -11.70 2.67 6.57
C LYS A 148 -10.81 2.62 7.80
#